data_36f5860eab4d37ed7745220229800cbc
#
_entry.id   36f5860eab4d37ed7745220229800cbc
#
_cell.length_a   1.000
_cell.length_b   1.000
_cell.length_c   1.000
_cell.angle_alpha   90.00
_cell.angle_beta   90.00
_cell.angle_gamma   90.00
#
_symmetry.space_group_name_H-M   'P 1'
#
loop_
_entity.id
_entity.type
_entity.pdbx_description
1 polymer ?
#
loop_
_entity_poly.entity_id
_entity_poly.type
_entity_poly.pdbx_seq_one_letter_code
_entity_poly.pdbx_strand_id
1 'polypeptide(L)'
;MADEKPSFIKENINKKSKASKTLKKILRIVLSAILFGVVAVCAAVISKPFAQKYLSKEEATTVTTEVVTIARDERETTTEAPKPTTAPPHTEAASEQAETEPVEKVVKNAIDSYEYSIDDLNELWNNVSDMCNELDSSIVSIKAVKTGTDWFDNALDNEGSFSGIVIASTDTEYLILTTAASTEDMDSIRITWSTGFEQDAKIRKTDAMTGLAILSVDISEMDEETKQACKVVNLGNSYLLKRGDMLVAVGSPLGTAHSTTYAWVSYIENGVKIIDGTVKLLFTNSNIETDKGSWMMNNRGELIGWASNGFSDRTAIVSLSDFKAILERMINADDYAYLGIKASDVSAVEDEDDIPQGIYVMEVKSGGPAYEAGIQPGDIINKIGEEEVKSVFQYQSLLEDLRPEDEIKITALRSGRDEYKEIEFDITVGARE
;
A
#
# COMPACT_ATOMS: atom_id res chain seq x y z
N MET A 1 100.58 18.67 -90.21
CA MET A 1 101.15 17.85 -89.16
C MET A 1 100.69 18.42 -87.85
N ALA A 2 99.59 17.97 -87.37
CA ALA A 2 99.10 18.40 -86.06
C ALA A 2 98.38 17.22 -85.45
N ASP A 3 98.85 16.81 -84.27
CA ASP A 3 98.38 15.69 -83.47
C ASP A 3 97.06 16.04 -82.75
N GLU A 4 96.00 15.36 -83.07
CA GLU A 4 94.75 15.46 -82.31
C GLU A 4 94.77 14.42 -81.20
N LYS A 5 94.66 14.91 -79.95
CA LYS A 5 94.45 14.06 -78.78
C LYS A 5 92.94 13.87 -78.53
N PRO A 6 92.48 12.65 -78.25
CA PRO A 6 91.10 12.40 -78.00
C PRO A 6 90.69 12.90 -76.62
N SER A 7 89.48 13.59 -76.53
CA SER A 7 88.87 14.04 -75.30
C SER A 7 88.07 12.94 -74.64
N PHE A 8 88.33 12.64 -73.36
CA PHE A 8 87.54 11.74 -72.51
C PHE A 8 86.26 12.44 -72.00
N ILE A 9 85.13 11.76 -72.28
CA ILE A 9 83.84 12.13 -71.74
C ILE A 9 83.75 11.66 -70.28
N LYS A 10 83.59 12.55 -69.34
CA LYS A 10 83.29 12.26 -67.92
C LYS A 10 81.81 12.03 -67.71
N GLU A 11 81.38 10.79 -67.55
CA GLU A 11 80.04 10.48 -67.08
C GLU A 11 79.92 10.74 -65.57
N ASN A 12 78.96 11.64 -65.21
CA ASN A 12 78.62 11.94 -63.84
C ASN A 12 77.52 11.02 -63.43
N ILE A 13 77.81 9.89 -62.73
CA ILE A 13 76.86 8.97 -62.18
C ILE A 13 76.30 9.53 -60.85
N ASN A 14 75.13 10.17 -60.94
CA ASN A 14 74.41 10.63 -59.78
C ASN A 14 73.74 9.43 -59.04
N LYS A 15 74.42 8.76 -58.05
CA LYS A 15 73.84 7.77 -57.15
C LYS A 15 72.87 8.42 -56.20
N LYS A 16 71.58 8.44 -56.55
CA LYS A 16 70.54 8.74 -55.54
C LYS A 16 70.62 7.70 -54.40
N SER A 17 70.98 8.19 -53.23
CA SER A 17 71.18 7.30 -52.05
C SER A 17 69.90 6.53 -51.71
N LYS A 18 69.98 5.22 -51.45
CA LYS A 18 68.87 4.38 -51.01
C LYS A 18 68.23 4.87 -49.73
N ALA A 19 68.92 5.68 -48.92
CA ALA A 19 68.44 6.32 -47.70
C ALA A 19 67.26 7.27 -47.92
N SER A 20 67.25 8.03 -49.04
CA SER A 20 66.17 8.98 -49.36
C SER A 20 64.85 8.28 -49.70
N LYS A 21 64.88 7.05 -50.29
CA LYS A 21 63.65 6.29 -50.59
C LYS A 21 63.06 5.64 -49.33
N THR A 22 63.91 5.19 -48.42
CA THR A 22 63.50 4.57 -47.14
C THR A 22 62.97 5.66 -46.21
N LEU A 23 63.57 6.83 -46.12
CA LEU A 23 63.10 7.95 -45.32
C LEU A 23 61.71 8.46 -45.78
N LYS A 24 61.48 8.51 -47.10
CA LYS A 24 60.17 8.87 -47.67
C LYS A 24 59.11 7.79 -47.42
N LYS A 25 59.46 6.53 -47.35
CA LYS A 25 58.54 5.41 -46.94
C LYS A 25 58.18 5.53 -45.47
N ILE A 26 59.18 5.74 -44.59
CA ILE A 26 58.96 5.92 -43.15
C ILE A 26 58.10 7.16 -42.89
N LEU A 27 58.40 8.30 -43.55
CA LEU A 27 57.63 9.52 -43.43
C LEU A 27 56.17 9.34 -43.87
N ARG A 28 55.91 8.56 -44.94
CA ARG A 28 54.52 8.27 -45.37
C ARG A 28 53.80 7.36 -44.37
N ILE A 29 54.47 6.39 -43.76
CA ILE A 29 53.87 5.50 -42.74
C ILE A 29 53.55 6.32 -41.50
N VAL A 30 54.47 7.21 -41.05
CA VAL A 30 54.21 8.06 -39.88
C VAL A 30 53.07 9.06 -40.18
N LEU A 31 53.02 9.67 -41.38
CA LEU A 31 51.95 10.57 -41.76
C LEU A 31 50.59 9.84 -41.85
N SER A 32 50.57 8.62 -42.38
CA SER A 32 49.33 7.82 -42.42
C SER A 32 48.87 7.38 -41.04
N ALA A 33 49.76 7.06 -40.09
CA ALA A 33 49.44 6.72 -38.71
C ALA A 33 48.87 7.95 -37.97
N ILE A 34 49.43 9.16 -38.17
CA ILE A 34 48.91 10.39 -37.61
C ILE A 34 47.51 10.69 -38.17
N LEU A 35 47.33 10.57 -39.51
CA LEU A 35 46.04 10.73 -40.16
C LEU A 35 45.00 9.78 -39.64
N PHE A 36 45.38 8.49 -39.45
CA PHE A 36 44.48 7.47 -38.88
C PHE A 36 44.13 7.79 -37.43
N GLY A 37 45.09 8.25 -36.63
CA GLY A 37 44.83 8.71 -35.24
C GLY A 37 43.87 9.89 -35.17
N VAL A 38 44.05 10.88 -36.04
CA VAL A 38 43.14 12.06 -36.10
C VAL A 38 41.72 11.62 -36.52
N VAL A 39 41.60 10.78 -37.54
CA VAL A 39 40.29 10.26 -37.99
C VAL A 39 39.62 9.42 -36.89
N ALA A 40 40.37 8.59 -36.16
CA ALA A 40 39.82 7.81 -35.04
C ALA A 40 39.35 8.70 -33.91
N VAL A 41 40.08 9.77 -33.55
CA VAL A 41 39.67 10.74 -32.54
C VAL A 41 38.46 11.53 -33.01
N CYS A 42 38.43 12.00 -34.27
CA CYS A 42 37.25 12.68 -34.82
C CYS A 42 36.01 11.76 -34.86
N ALA A 43 36.19 10.49 -35.25
CA ALA A 43 35.10 9.49 -35.21
C ALA A 43 34.62 9.27 -33.79
N ALA A 44 35.51 9.15 -32.79
CA ALA A 44 35.14 8.99 -31.37
C ALA A 44 34.44 10.25 -30.82
N VAL A 45 34.85 11.44 -31.17
CA VAL A 45 34.21 12.70 -30.75
C VAL A 45 32.84 12.89 -31.39
N ILE A 46 32.66 12.51 -32.67
CA ILE A 46 31.39 12.61 -33.39
C ILE A 46 30.43 11.47 -32.94
N SER A 47 30.93 10.29 -32.63
CA SER A 47 30.10 9.16 -32.17
C SER A 47 29.71 9.26 -30.70
N LYS A 48 30.45 10.01 -29.86
CA LYS A 48 30.12 10.16 -28.42
C LYS A 48 28.71 10.71 -28.17
N PRO A 49 28.22 11.77 -28.79
CA PRO A 49 26.85 12.23 -28.58
C PRO A 49 25.82 11.28 -29.16
N PHE A 50 26.15 10.52 -30.23
CA PHE A 50 25.28 9.48 -30.76
C PHE A 50 25.27 8.24 -29.85
N ALA A 51 26.43 7.78 -29.37
CA ALA A 51 26.53 6.70 -28.43
C ALA A 51 25.87 7.04 -27.09
N GLN A 52 26.03 8.26 -26.58
CA GLN A 52 25.31 8.74 -25.40
C GLN A 52 23.77 8.76 -25.63
N LYS A 53 23.32 9.17 -26.82
CA LYS A 53 21.87 9.22 -27.12
C LYS A 53 21.24 7.82 -27.32
N TYR A 54 22.03 6.79 -27.67
CA TYR A 54 21.54 5.42 -27.86
C TYR A 54 21.90 4.47 -26.71
N LEU A 55 22.98 4.73 -25.95
CA LEU A 55 23.34 3.97 -24.75
C LEU A 55 22.72 4.54 -23.46
N SER A 56 22.33 5.83 -23.44
CA SER A 56 21.51 6.38 -22.35
C SER A 56 20.03 6.01 -22.45
N LYS A 57 19.67 5.09 -23.35
CA LYS A 57 18.31 4.57 -23.44
C LYS A 57 18.10 3.28 -22.65
N GLU A 58 19.14 2.81 -21.95
CA GLU A 58 19.06 1.68 -21.02
C GLU A 58 20.12 1.77 -19.90
N GLU A 59 20.32 2.93 -19.29
CA GLU A 59 20.37 2.94 -17.86
C GLU A 59 18.89 3.03 -17.44
N ALA A 60 18.26 1.91 -17.28
CA ALA A 60 17.23 1.78 -16.29
C ALA A 60 17.87 2.37 -15.02
N THR A 61 17.56 3.63 -14.73
CA THR A 61 17.57 4.11 -13.38
C THR A 61 16.74 3.04 -12.68
N THR A 62 17.38 2.12 -11.97
CA THR A 62 16.73 1.44 -10.88
C THR A 62 16.32 2.58 -9.98
N VAL A 63 15.15 3.16 -10.26
CA VAL A 63 14.36 3.83 -9.26
C VAL A 63 14.18 2.71 -8.26
N THR A 64 14.97 2.71 -7.21
CA THR A 64 14.69 1.93 -6.02
C THR A 64 13.38 2.52 -5.58
N THR A 65 12.29 1.92 -6.02
CA THR A 65 10.95 2.29 -5.57
C THR A 65 11.00 2.00 -4.08
N GLU A 66 10.98 3.03 -3.28
CA GLU A 66 10.95 2.90 -1.85
C GLU A 66 9.69 2.10 -1.50
N VAL A 67 9.89 0.91 -0.94
CA VAL A 67 8.80 0.00 -0.61
C VAL A 67 8.23 0.43 0.72
N VAL A 68 6.98 0.83 0.73
CA VAL A 68 6.24 1.15 1.95
C VAL A 68 5.78 -0.15 2.60
N THR A 69 6.06 -0.32 3.90
CA THR A 69 5.63 -1.48 4.69
C THR A 69 4.64 -1.05 5.77
N ILE A 70 3.53 -1.79 5.89
CA ILE A 70 2.51 -1.57 6.91
C ILE A 70 2.58 -2.72 7.93
N ALA A 71 2.79 -2.38 9.21
CA ALA A 71 2.79 -3.36 10.29
C ALA A 71 1.41 -4.03 10.42
N ARG A 72 1.39 -5.37 10.53
CA ARG A 72 0.16 -6.14 10.77
C ARG A 72 -0.23 -6.06 12.24
N ASP A 73 -1.54 -6.06 12.48
CA ASP A 73 -2.09 -6.11 13.83
C ASP A 73 -2.34 -7.56 14.23
N GLU A 74 -2.09 -7.86 15.51
CA GLU A 74 -2.46 -9.16 16.08
C GLU A 74 -3.92 -9.13 16.55
N ARG A 75 -4.70 -10.16 16.20
CA ARG A 75 -6.02 -10.41 16.80
C ARG A 75 -5.81 -11.00 18.20
N GLU A 76 -6.50 -10.46 19.21
CA GLU A 76 -6.56 -11.12 20.52
C GLU A 76 -7.20 -12.49 20.31
N THR A 77 -6.39 -13.55 20.30
CA THR A 77 -6.91 -14.92 20.48
C THR A 77 -7.42 -15.02 21.90
N THR A 78 -8.68 -15.36 22.06
CA THR A 78 -9.33 -15.58 23.36
C THR A 78 -8.62 -16.74 24.06
N THR A 79 -7.53 -16.45 24.74
CA THR A 79 -6.86 -17.37 25.65
C THR A 79 -7.11 -16.84 27.05
N GLU A 80 -7.79 -17.63 27.87
CA GLU A 80 -8.05 -17.55 29.31
C GLU A 80 -7.76 -16.22 30.02
N ALA A 81 -8.73 -15.76 30.80
CA ALA A 81 -8.60 -14.62 31.71
C ALA A 81 -7.26 -14.65 32.48
N PRO A 82 -6.54 -13.51 32.59
CA PRO A 82 -5.30 -13.47 33.36
C PRO A 82 -5.57 -13.82 34.82
N LYS A 83 -4.92 -14.86 35.31
CA LYS A 83 -4.89 -15.18 36.73
C LYS A 83 -4.30 -13.99 37.49
N PRO A 84 -4.90 -13.58 38.60
CA PRO A 84 -4.33 -12.49 39.40
C PRO A 84 -2.94 -12.88 39.89
N THR A 85 -1.95 -12.09 39.47
CA THR A 85 -0.58 -12.21 39.95
C THR A 85 -0.56 -11.80 41.43
N THR A 86 -0.34 -12.75 42.31
CA THR A 86 -0.05 -12.50 43.74
C THR A 86 1.26 -11.74 43.84
N ALA A 87 1.21 -10.55 44.44
CA ALA A 87 2.39 -9.76 44.78
C ALA A 87 3.27 -10.51 45.77
N PRO A 88 4.60 -10.39 45.69
CA PRO A 88 5.52 -10.96 46.67
C PRO A 88 5.38 -10.27 48.00
N PRO A 89 5.62 -10.96 49.14
CA PRO A 89 5.48 -10.39 50.47
C PRO A 89 6.60 -9.35 50.75
N HIS A 90 6.20 -8.16 51.14
CA HIS A 90 7.11 -7.14 51.64
C HIS A 90 7.66 -7.52 53.00
N THR A 91 8.98 -7.57 53.11
CA THR A 91 9.70 -7.67 54.39
C THR A 91 9.69 -6.29 55.04
N GLU A 92 9.04 -6.18 56.18
CA GLU A 92 9.09 -5.00 57.03
C GLU A 92 10.50 -4.82 57.63
N ALA A 93 11.12 -3.68 57.29
CA ALA A 93 12.22 -3.15 58.11
C ALA A 93 11.71 -1.86 58.74
N ALA A 94 11.50 -1.94 60.04
CA ALA A 94 11.13 -0.80 60.89
C ALA A 94 12.23 0.25 60.92
N SER A 95 11.90 1.49 60.52
CA SER A 95 12.57 2.70 61.00
C SER A 95 11.53 3.77 61.30
N GLU A 96 11.44 4.15 62.56
CA GLU A 96 10.68 5.32 63.06
C GLU A 96 11.13 6.60 62.38
N GLN A 97 10.30 7.17 61.54
CA GLN A 97 10.34 8.61 61.21
C GLN A 97 8.92 9.07 60.89
N ALA A 98 8.60 10.29 61.36
CA ALA A 98 7.34 11.02 61.31
C ALA A 98 6.34 10.56 60.26
N GLU A 99 5.07 10.28 60.64
CA GLU A 99 3.94 9.92 59.82
C GLU A 99 3.62 10.98 58.77
N THR A 100 4.36 10.95 57.67
CA THR A 100 3.86 11.49 56.40
C THR A 100 3.05 10.38 55.76
N GLU A 101 1.74 10.57 55.55
CA GLU A 101 0.92 9.58 54.86
C GLU A 101 1.62 9.14 53.56
N PRO A 102 1.61 7.84 53.23
CA PRO A 102 2.21 7.35 52.01
C PRO A 102 1.65 8.10 50.81
N VAL A 103 2.53 8.58 49.91
CA VAL A 103 2.17 9.37 48.72
C VAL A 103 1.05 8.68 47.93
N GLU A 104 1.08 7.34 47.81
CA GLU A 104 0.03 6.54 47.18
C GLU A 104 -1.36 6.76 47.81
N LYS A 105 -1.43 6.87 49.13
CA LYS A 105 -2.70 7.06 49.83
C LYS A 105 -3.24 8.49 49.64
N VAL A 106 -2.35 9.48 49.67
CA VAL A 106 -2.71 10.88 49.38
C VAL A 106 -3.18 11.05 47.94
N VAL A 107 -2.48 10.46 46.96
CA VAL A 107 -2.87 10.47 45.55
C VAL A 107 -4.18 9.75 45.34
N LYS A 108 -4.36 8.58 45.94
CA LYS A 108 -5.61 7.84 45.85
C LYS A 108 -6.79 8.60 46.43
N ASN A 109 -6.63 9.17 47.62
CA ASN A 109 -7.67 9.99 48.24
C ASN A 109 -8.00 11.25 47.40
N ALA A 110 -7.00 11.88 46.80
CA ALA A 110 -7.22 13.03 45.89
C ALA A 110 -8.00 12.63 44.66
N ILE A 111 -7.71 11.45 44.04
CA ILE A 111 -8.42 10.92 42.90
C ILE A 111 -9.84 10.53 43.29
N ASP A 112 -10.02 9.80 44.39
CA ASP A 112 -11.34 9.33 44.86
C ASP A 112 -12.26 10.49 45.30
N SER A 113 -11.70 11.64 45.67
CA SER A 113 -12.43 12.84 46.07
C SER A 113 -12.60 13.89 44.94
N TYR A 114 -12.05 13.63 43.76
CA TYR A 114 -12.16 14.58 42.64
C TYR A 114 -13.58 14.56 42.08
N GLU A 115 -14.22 15.73 42.08
CA GLU A 115 -15.54 15.93 41.48
C GLU A 115 -15.38 16.55 40.10
N TYR A 116 -15.81 15.80 39.07
CA TYR A 116 -15.77 16.28 37.70
C TYR A 116 -16.67 17.49 37.52
N SER A 117 -16.13 18.53 36.92
CA SER A 117 -16.80 19.78 36.60
C SER A 117 -17.17 19.87 35.11
N ILE A 118 -17.95 20.89 34.75
CA ILE A 118 -18.21 21.19 33.33
C ILE A 118 -16.93 21.67 32.63
N ASP A 119 -15.95 22.20 33.36
CA ASP A 119 -14.70 22.66 32.81
C ASP A 119 -13.80 21.47 32.40
N ASP A 120 -13.81 20.37 33.14
CA ASP A 120 -13.15 19.13 32.77
C ASP A 120 -13.74 18.55 31.48
N LEU A 121 -15.04 18.60 31.32
CA LEU A 121 -15.70 18.19 30.08
C LEU A 121 -15.30 19.09 28.92
N ASN A 122 -15.25 20.39 29.11
CA ASN A 122 -14.83 21.34 28.09
C ASN A 122 -13.37 21.12 27.69
N GLU A 123 -12.49 20.79 28.64
CA GLU A 123 -11.09 20.46 28.35
C GLU A 123 -10.99 19.19 27.49
N LEU A 124 -11.76 18.15 27.81
CA LEU A 124 -11.84 16.94 26.96
C LEU A 124 -12.30 17.25 25.53
N TRP A 125 -13.35 18.10 25.39
CA TRP A 125 -13.84 18.48 24.07
C TRP A 125 -12.84 19.35 23.29
N ASN A 126 -12.11 20.22 23.97
CA ASN A 126 -11.03 20.99 23.33
C ASN A 126 -9.93 20.07 22.81
N ASN A 127 -9.50 19.07 23.60
CA ASN A 127 -8.50 18.08 23.16
C ASN A 127 -8.97 17.30 21.92
N VAL A 128 -10.25 16.91 21.87
CA VAL A 128 -10.83 16.23 20.69
C VAL A 128 -10.90 17.19 19.50
N SER A 129 -11.25 18.45 19.71
CA SER A 129 -11.26 19.47 18.66
C SER A 129 -9.88 19.73 18.09
N ASP A 130 -8.86 19.83 18.96
CA ASP A 130 -7.48 20.02 18.55
C ASP A 130 -6.98 18.82 17.73
N MET A 131 -7.33 17.60 18.14
CA MET A 131 -7.05 16.38 17.36
C MET A 131 -7.70 16.44 15.97
N CYS A 132 -8.96 16.87 15.86
CA CYS A 132 -9.64 17.02 14.57
C CYS A 132 -8.95 18.06 13.67
N ASN A 133 -8.54 19.20 14.24
CA ASN A 133 -7.79 20.22 13.52
C ASN A 133 -6.42 19.72 13.04
N GLU A 134 -5.75 18.90 13.84
CA GLU A 134 -4.50 18.28 13.45
C GLU A 134 -4.69 17.26 12.31
N LEU A 135 -5.74 16.44 12.38
CA LEU A 135 -6.10 15.46 11.36
C LEU A 135 -6.46 16.12 10.02
N ASP A 136 -6.97 17.34 10.02
CA ASP A 136 -7.31 18.06 8.80
C ASP A 136 -6.09 18.28 7.89
N SER A 137 -4.88 18.34 8.46
CA SER A 137 -3.62 18.40 7.71
C SER A 137 -3.31 17.11 6.92
N SER A 138 -3.97 16.01 7.25
CA SER A 138 -3.86 14.71 6.54
C SER A 138 -4.99 14.50 5.54
N ILE A 139 -6.01 15.37 5.53
CA ILE A 139 -7.16 15.28 4.65
C ILE A 139 -6.97 16.16 3.43
N VAL A 140 -7.38 15.66 2.28
CA VAL A 140 -7.40 16.40 1.02
C VAL A 140 -8.81 16.38 0.41
N SER A 141 -9.18 17.47 -0.22
CA SER A 141 -10.36 17.50 -1.11
C SER A 141 -9.95 16.98 -2.48
N ILE A 142 -10.79 16.13 -3.06
CA ILE A 142 -10.57 15.54 -4.38
C ILE A 142 -11.70 15.99 -5.30
N LYS A 143 -11.34 16.63 -6.41
CA LYS A 143 -12.22 16.92 -7.53
C LYS A 143 -11.92 15.96 -8.67
N ALA A 144 -12.86 15.08 -8.95
CA ALA A 144 -12.78 14.17 -10.08
C ALA A 144 -13.69 14.71 -11.20
N VAL A 145 -13.13 14.93 -12.37
CA VAL A 145 -13.80 15.55 -13.51
C VAL A 145 -13.94 14.54 -14.63
N LYS A 146 -15.16 14.36 -15.08
CA LYS A 146 -15.49 13.65 -16.30
C LYS A 146 -15.94 14.67 -17.35
N THR A 147 -15.12 14.86 -18.37
CA THR A 147 -15.45 15.71 -19.52
C THR A 147 -16.41 14.96 -20.43
N GLY A 148 -17.55 15.56 -20.70
CA GLY A 148 -18.54 15.02 -21.60
C GLY A 148 -19.11 16.12 -22.49
N THR A 149 -19.80 15.74 -23.57
CA THR A 149 -20.64 16.66 -24.32
C THR A 149 -22.09 16.19 -24.17
N ASP A 150 -23.01 17.15 -24.03
CA ASP A 150 -24.42 16.86 -24.10
C ASP A 150 -24.85 16.56 -25.56
N TRP A 151 -26.13 16.21 -25.75
CA TRP A 151 -26.71 15.95 -27.08
C TRP A 151 -26.56 17.14 -28.06
N PHE A 152 -26.18 18.33 -27.56
CA PHE A 152 -26.02 19.56 -28.34
C PHE A 152 -24.55 20.02 -28.44
N ASP A 153 -23.57 19.13 -28.16
CA ASP A 153 -22.13 19.43 -28.15
C ASP A 153 -21.69 20.50 -27.12
N ASN A 154 -22.51 20.76 -26.08
CA ASN A 154 -22.06 21.59 -24.99
C ASN A 154 -21.19 20.76 -24.03
N ALA A 155 -20.07 21.32 -23.58
CA ALA A 155 -19.23 20.67 -22.58
C ALA A 155 -20.01 20.49 -21.26
N LEU A 156 -20.14 19.25 -20.81
CA LEU A 156 -20.68 18.88 -19.51
C LEU A 156 -19.52 18.39 -18.65
N ASP A 157 -19.12 19.23 -17.70
CA ASP A 157 -18.17 18.80 -16.66
C ASP A 157 -18.98 18.26 -15.48
N ASN A 158 -19.03 16.94 -15.34
CA ASN A 158 -19.54 16.32 -14.13
C ASN A 158 -18.43 16.31 -13.10
N GLU A 159 -18.54 17.17 -12.08
CA GLU A 159 -17.60 17.23 -10.96
C GLU A 159 -18.11 16.37 -9.80
N GLY A 160 -17.34 15.35 -9.44
CA GLY A 160 -17.47 14.64 -8.17
C GLY A 160 -16.57 15.29 -7.11
N SER A 161 -17.12 15.51 -5.91
CA SER A 161 -16.32 15.98 -4.76
C SER A 161 -16.19 14.85 -3.74
N PHE A 162 -14.94 14.48 -3.46
CA PHE A 162 -14.57 13.40 -2.55
C PHE A 162 -13.53 13.89 -1.55
N SER A 163 -13.24 13.07 -0.55
CA SER A 163 -12.09 13.28 0.33
C SER A 163 -11.12 12.12 0.25
N GLY A 164 -9.84 12.46 0.33
CA GLY A 164 -8.77 11.50 0.54
C GLY A 164 -8.06 11.74 1.87
N ILE A 165 -7.31 10.74 2.31
CA ILE A 165 -6.44 10.83 3.47
C ILE A 165 -5.03 10.40 3.11
N VAL A 166 -4.03 11.19 3.51
CA VAL A 166 -2.61 10.88 3.24
C VAL A 166 -2.19 9.70 4.11
N ILE A 167 -1.96 8.54 3.49
CA ILE A 167 -1.71 7.27 4.19
C ILE A 167 -0.24 6.89 4.25
N ALA A 168 0.55 7.38 3.29
CA ALA A 168 1.99 7.13 3.22
C ALA A 168 2.69 8.24 2.44
N SER A 169 4.02 8.33 2.59
CA SER A 169 4.89 9.15 1.77
C SER A 169 6.17 8.39 1.43
N THR A 170 6.71 8.68 0.26
CA THR A 170 8.05 8.29 -0.16
C THR A 170 8.90 9.55 -0.31
N ASP A 171 10.16 9.42 -0.73
CA ASP A 171 11.01 10.57 -1.02
C ASP A 171 10.47 11.46 -2.15
N THR A 172 9.60 10.93 -3.02
CA THR A 172 9.13 11.59 -4.24
C THR A 172 7.63 11.82 -4.29
N GLU A 173 6.84 11.05 -3.57
CA GLU A 173 5.37 11.05 -3.69
C GLU A 173 4.67 11.01 -2.34
N TYR A 174 3.53 11.70 -2.23
CA TYR A 174 2.51 11.39 -1.23
C TYR A 174 1.50 10.41 -1.81
N LEU A 175 1.06 9.45 -0.98
CA LEU A 175 0.09 8.42 -1.33
C LEU A 175 -1.19 8.65 -0.53
N ILE A 176 -2.30 8.80 -1.26
CA ILE A 176 -3.58 9.24 -0.73
C ILE A 176 -4.58 8.12 -0.91
N LEU A 177 -5.17 7.68 0.20
CA LEU A 177 -6.27 6.74 0.21
C LEU A 177 -7.58 7.48 -0.05
N THR A 178 -8.38 6.98 -1.00
CA THR A 178 -9.70 7.51 -1.33
C THR A 178 -10.65 6.38 -1.72
N THR A 179 -11.88 6.70 -2.04
CA THR A 179 -12.85 5.72 -2.56
C THR A 179 -12.63 5.48 -4.05
N ALA A 180 -12.87 4.26 -4.53
CA ALA A 180 -12.78 3.91 -5.94
C ALA A 180 -13.74 4.75 -6.81
N ALA A 181 -14.88 5.15 -6.25
CA ALA A 181 -15.84 6.05 -6.91
C ALA A 181 -15.22 7.39 -7.35
N SER A 182 -14.13 7.83 -6.70
CA SER A 182 -13.42 9.05 -7.10
C SER A 182 -12.55 8.88 -8.34
N THR A 183 -12.35 7.66 -8.80
CA THR A 183 -11.44 7.32 -9.91
C THR A 183 -12.15 6.69 -11.10
N GLU A 184 -13.35 6.16 -10.91
CA GLU A 184 -14.09 5.42 -11.91
C GLU A 184 -14.57 6.34 -13.04
N ASP A 185 -14.15 6.04 -14.27
CA ASP A 185 -14.52 6.80 -15.48
C ASP A 185 -14.17 8.30 -15.45
N MET A 186 -13.17 8.72 -14.69
CA MET A 186 -12.74 10.13 -14.59
C MET A 186 -11.58 10.44 -15.52
N ASP A 187 -11.66 11.58 -16.21
CA ASP A 187 -10.61 12.03 -17.14
C ASP A 187 -9.46 12.73 -16.44
N SER A 188 -9.74 13.40 -15.30
CA SER A 188 -8.72 14.04 -14.48
C SER A 188 -9.13 14.05 -13.01
N ILE A 189 -8.12 13.96 -12.15
CA ILE A 189 -8.28 14.01 -10.69
C ILE A 189 -7.39 15.13 -10.18
N ARG A 190 -8.00 16.10 -9.50
CA ARG A 190 -7.31 17.24 -8.88
C ARG A 190 -7.49 17.20 -7.38
N ILE A 191 -6.39 17.42 -6.66
CA ILE A 191 -6.35 17.47 -5.21
C ILE A 191 -6.20 18.91 -4.76
N THR A 192 -6.97 19.29 -3.75
CA THR A 192 -6.80 20.53 -2.99
C THR A 192 -6.39 20.18 -1.57
N TRP A 193 -5.21 20.64 -1.17
CA TRP A 193 -4.65 20.46 0.16
C TRP A 193 -5.29 21.42 1.19
N SER A 194 -5.08 21.17 2.48
CA SER A 194 -5.59 22.04 3.56
C SER A 194 -5.09 23.48 3.48
N THR A 195 -3.94 23.72 2.85
CA THR A 195 -3.39 25.06 2.55
C THR A 195 -4.11 25.78 1.41
N GLY A 196 -4.95 25.08 0.64
CA GLY A 196 -5.55 25.57 -0.60
C GLY A 196 -4.73 25.37 -1.85
N PHE A 197 -3.53 24.78 -1.75
CA PHE A 197 -2.73 24.42 -2.91
C PHE A 197 -3.42 23.31 -3.69
N GLU A 198 -3.41 23.44 -5.03
CA GLU A 198 -4.04 22.46 -5.94
C GLU A 198 -2.98 21.82 -6.83
N GLN A 199 -3.09 20.48 -7.03
CA GLN A 199 -2.27 19.75 -8.00
C GLN A 199 -3.02 18.56 -8.57
N ASP A 200 -2.55 18.05 -9.70
CA ASP A 200 -3.12 16.87 -10.34
C ASP A 200 -2.59 15.59 -9.67
N ALA A 201 -3.44 14.60 -9.55
CA ALA A 201 -3.11 13.29 -8.99
C ALA A 201 -3.21 12.20 -10.05
N LYS A 202 -2.45 11.13 -9.84
CA LYS A 202 -2.49 9.92 -10.67
C LYS A 202 -3.08 8.76 -9.88
N ILE A 203 -3.88 7.94 -10.53
CA ILE A 203 -4.35 6.69 -9.95
C ILE A 203 -3.17 5.73 -9.90
N ARG A 204 -2.85 5.24 -8.70
CA ARG A 204 -1.81 4.24 -8.50
C ARG A 204 -2.38 2.82 -8.55
N LYS A 205 -3.45 2.57 -7.80
CA LYS A 205 -4.14 1.28 -7.74
C LYS A 205 -5.56 1.47 -7.26
N THR A 206 -6.47 0.65 -7.75
CA THR A 206 -7.86 0.52 -7.26
C THR A 206 -8.10 -0.92 -6.81
N ASP A 207 -9.02 -1.10 -5.88
CA ASP A 207 -9.49 -2.41 -5.45
C ASP A 207 -11.02 -2.42 -5.36
N ALA A 208 -11.64 -3.16 -6.28
CA ALA A 208 -13.10 -3.19 -6.42
C ALA A 208 -13.81 -3.81 -5.19
N MET A 209 -13.16 -4.75 -4.47
CA MET A 209 -13.79 -5.40 -3.31
C MET A 209 -13.85 -4.48 -2.09
N THR A 210 -12.81 -3.70 -1.82
CA THR A 210 -12.80 -2.73 -0.72
C THR A 210 -13.51 -1.43 -1.08
N GLY A 211 -13.66 -1.16 -2.38
CA GLY A 211 -14.15 0.12 -2.89
C GLY A 211 -13.16 1.26 -2.64
N LEU A 212 -11.86 0.96 -2.51
CA LEU A 212 -10.80 1.91 -2.23
C LEU A 212 -9.88 2.13 -3.45
N ALA A 213 -9.24 3.29 -3.47
CA ALA A 213 -8.22 3.63 -4.44
C ALA A 213 -7.03 4.34 -3.76
N ILE A 214 -5.85 4.17 -4.31
CA ILE A 214 -4.65 4.94 -3.96
C ILE A 214 -4.34 5.89 -5.09
N LEU A 215 -4.21 7.18 -4.74
CA LEU A 215 -3.70 8.22 -5.63
C LEU A 215 -2.27 8.56 -5.25
N SER A 216 -1.46 8.94 -6.24
CA SER A 216 -0.12 9.48 -6.02
C SER A 216 -0.02 10.91 -6.51
N VAL A 217 0.74 11.74 -5.79
CA VAL A 217 1.05 13.11 -6.12
C VAL A 217 2.54 13.37 -5.94
N ASP A 218 3.15 14.09 -6.87
CA ASP A 218 4.58 14.37 -6.87
C ASP A 218 4.90 15.49 -5.86
N ILE A 219 5.79 15.19 -4.89
CA ILE A 219 6.22 16.15 -3.87
C ILE A 219 6.99 17.32 -4.49
N SER A 220 7.70 17.11 -5.61
CA SER A 220 8.48 18.15 -6.25
C SER A 220 7.64 19.30 -6.82
N GLU A 221 6.38 19.05 -7.12
CA GLU A 221 5.43 20.04 -7.64
C GLU A 221 4.75 20.86 -6.53
N MET A 222 4.88 20.47 -5.25
CA MET A 222 4.26 21.13 -4.11
C MET A 222 5.07 22.34 -3.65
N ASP A 223 4.36 23.36 -3.15
CA ASP A 223 4.99 24.47 -2.45
C ASP A 223 5.49 24.08 -1.04
N GLU A 224 6.42 24.86 -0.50
CA GLU A 224 7.06 24.54 0.78
C GLU A 224 6.09 24.66 1.97
N GLU A 225 5.07 25.50 1.91
CA GLU A 225 4.04 25.65 2.93
C GLU A 225 3.21 24.37 3.03
N THR A 226 2.77 23.85 1.90
CA THR A 226 1.98 22.62 1.82
C THR A 226 2.79 21.40 2.25
N LYS A 227 4.07 21.29 1.83
CA LYS A 227 4.96 20.21 2.31
C LYS A 227 5.12 20.18 3.82
N GLN A 228 5.24 21.36 4.46
CA GLN A 228 5.38 21.46 5.91
C GLN A 228 4.07 21.21 6.66
N ALA A 229 2.94 21.57 6.06
CA ALA A 229 1.61 21.39 6.65
C ALA A 229 1.10 19.95 6.54
N CYS A 230 1.42 19.27 5.44
CA CYS A 230 0.94 17.91 5.16
C CYS A 230 1.46 16.89 6.17
N LYS A 231 0.58 16.05 6.68
CA LYS A 231 0.91 14.95 7.60
C LYS A 231 0.39 13.63 7.07
N VAL A 232 1.19 12.58 7.24
CA VAL A 232 0.75 11.21 7.02
C VAL A 232 -0.02 10.76 8.26
N VAL A 233 -1.21 10.16 8.06
CA VAL A 233 -2.03 9.66 9.16
C VAL A 233 -1.39 8.42 9.81
N ASN A 234 -1.50 8.30 11.13
CA ASN A 234 -1.11 7.09 11.84
C ASN A 234 -2.19 6.00 11.67
N LEU A 235 -1.77 4.76 11.39
CA LEU A 235 -2.66 3.61 11.30
C LEU A 235 -2.83 2.95 12.67
N GLY A 236 -4.07 2.85 13.13
CA GLY A 236 -4.42 2.23 14.40
C GLY A 236 -4.71 0.72 14.27
N ASN A 237 -4.92 0.09 15.43
CA ASN A 237 -5.36 -1.31 15.53
C ASN A 237 -6.88 -1.36 15.79
N SER A 238 -7.66 -1.66 14.75
CA SER A 238 -9.12 -1.76 14.85
C SER A 238 -9.61 -3.03 15.56
N TYR A 239 -8.75 -4.03 15.78
CA TYR A 239 -9.13 -5.22 16.57
C TYR A 239 -9.36 -4.89 18.04
N LEU A 240 -8.70 -3.85 18.57
CA LEU A 240 -8.81 -3.43 19.97
C LEU A 240 -10.13 -2.69 20.28
N LEU A 241 -10.86 -2.27 19.25
CA LEU A 241 -12.09 -1.52 19.43
C LEU A 241 -13.19 -2.36 20.06
N LYS A 242 -13.91 -1.74 21.00
CA LYS A 242 -15.00 -2.33 21.77
C LYS A 242 -16.29 -1.52 21.63
N ARG A 243 -17.40 -2.16 21.91
CA ARG A 243 -18.69 -1.46 21.98
C ARG A 243 -18.64 -0.38 23.07
N GLY A 244 -19.05 0.80 22.71
CA GLY A 244 -19.03 2.00 23.57
C GLY A 244 -17.81 2.92 23.32
N ASP A 245 -16.83 2.50 22.51
CA ASP A 245 -15.72 3.36 22.16
C ASP A 245 -16.18 4.53 21.30
N MET A 246 -15.61 5.70 21.56
CA MET A 246 -15.82 6.91 20.76
C MET A 246 -14.93 6.86 19.52
N LEU A 247 -15.52 7.20 18.40
CA LEU A 247 -14.86 7.36 17.11
C LEU A 247 -15.11 8.77 16.56
N VAL A 248 -14.18 9.24 15.76
CA VAL A 248 -14.30 10.49 15.01
C VAL A 248 -14.24 10.16 13.52
N ALA A 249 -15.26 10.54 12.77
CA ALA A 249 -15.25 10.46 11.32
C ALA A 249 -14.78 11.79 10.75
N VAL A 250 -13.77 11.75 9.88
CA VAL A 250 -13.19 12.89 9.16
C VAL A 250 -13.23 12.65 7.65
N GLY A 251 -12.95 13.66 6.88
CA GLY A 251 -13.03 13.60 5.42
C GLY A 251 -14.36 14.14 4.91
N SER A 252 -15.25 13.27 4.45
CA SER A 252 -16.59 13.67 3.96
C SER A 252 -17.75 12.96 4.66
N PRO A 253 -17.75 12.78 6.00
CA PRO A 253 -18.80 12.03 6.69
C PRO A 253 -20.21 12.68 6.60
N LEU A 254 -20.28 13.94 6.25
CA LEU A 254 -21.53 14.69 6.01
C LEU A 254 -21.74 14.99 4.52
N GLY A 255 -21.00 14.33 3.63
CA GLY A 255 -21.07 14.54 2.17
C GLY A 255 -20.28 15.75 1.65
N THR A 256 -19.57 16.45 2.53
CA THR A 256 -18.74 17.62 2.22
C THR A 256 -17.33 17.36 2.75
N ALA A 257 -16.32 17.66 1.94
CA ALA A 257 -14.92 17.54 2.35
C ALA A 257 -14.59 18.42 3.57
N HIS A 258 -13.61 18.00 4.37
CA HIS A 258 -13.20 18.63 5.63
C HIS A 258 -14.32 18.70 6.67
N SER A 259 -15.35 17.86 6.56
CA SER A 259 -16.35 17.72 7.60
C SER A 259 -15.95 16.69 8.65
N THR A 260 -16.48 16.84 9.84
CA THR A 260 -16.22 15.96 10.98
C THR A 260 -17.52 15.59 11.67
N THR A 261 -17.64 14.33 12.09
CA THR A 261 -18.74 13.92 12.98
C THR A 261 -18.25 12.92 14.03
N TYR A 262 -18.94 12.89 15.15
CA TYR A 262 -18.65 11.97 16.25
C TYR A 262 -19.58 10.77 16.20
N ALA A 263 -19.04 9.61 16.50
CA ALA A 263 -19.78 8.37 16.51
C ALA A 263 -19.35 7.48 17.70
N TRP A 264 -20.23 6.58 18.10
CA TRP A 264 -19.97 5.58 19.13
C TRP A 264 -20.15 4.19 18.52
N VAL A 265 -19.24 3.27 18.84
CA VAL A 265 -19.40 1.87 18.45
C VAL A 265 -20.61 1.28 19.16
N SER A 266 -21.70 1.05 18.44
CA SER A 266 -22.95 0.51 18.97
C SER A 266 -22.97 -1.02 18.96
N TYR A 267 -22.44 -1.62 17.88
CA TYR A 267 -22.39 -3.05 17.66
C TYR A 267 -21.16 -3.44 16.84
N ILE A 268 -20.62 -4.63 17.10
CA ILE A 268 -19.50 -5.20 16.37
C ILE A 268 -19.90 -6.57 15.83
N GLU A 269 -19.70 -6.77 14.55
CA GLU A 269 -19.87 -8.05 13.89
C GLU A 269 -18.50 -8.57 13.46
N ASN A 270 -18.08 -9.69 14.05
CA ASN A 270 -16.80 -10.31 13.76
C ASN A 270 -16.96 -11.43 12.73
N GLY A 271 -15.94 -11.59 11.86
CA GLY A 271 -15.86 -12.72 10.95
C GLY A 271 -16.95 -12.75 9.89
N VAL A 272 -17.41 -11.57 9.43
CA VAL A 272 -18.29 -11.47 8.26
C VAL A 272 -17.56 -12.06 7.06
N LYS A 273 -18.18 -13.05 6.40
CA LYS A 273 -17.56 -13.82 5.32
C LYS A 273 -17.53 -12.99 4.03
N ILE A 274 -16.34 -12.80 3.49
CA ILE A 274 -16.10 -12.19 2.19
C ILE A 274 -15.35 -13.15 1.29
N ILE A 275 -15.17 -12.80 0.03
CA ILE A 275 -14.30 -13.58 -0.86
C ILE A 275 -12.87 -13.49 -0.33
N ASP A 276 -12.23 -14.64 -0.22
CA ASP A 276 -10.86 -14.85 0.22
C ASP A 276 -10.56 -14.34 1.65
N GLY A 277 -11.57 -14.27 2.52
CA GLY A 277 -11.31 -13.90 3.90
C GLY A 277 -12.54 -13.61 4.75
N THR A 278 -12.28 -12.90 5.84
CA THR A 278 -13.30 -12.39 6.76
C THR A 278 -12.99 -10.95 7.14
N VAL A 279 -14.02 -10.20 7.48
CA VAL A 279 -13.90 -8.81 7.93
C VAL A 279 -14.64 -8.57 9.23
N LYS A 280 -14.10 -7.68 10.07
CA LYS A 280 -14.76 -7.12 11.26
C LYS A 280 -15.49 -5.85 10.84
N LEU A 281 -16.78 -5.78 11.11
CA LEU A 281 -17.61 -4.60 10.86
C LEU A 281 -18.03 -3.97 12.19
N LEU A 282 -17.94 -2.64 12.24
CA LEU A 282 -18.41 -1.84 13.37
C LEU A 282 -19.62 -1.01 12.92
N PHE A 283 -20.68 -1.04 13.70
CA PHE A 283 -21.88 -0.25 13.47
C PHE A 283 -21.94 0.84 14.50
N THR A 284 -22.20 2.05 14.03
CA THR A 284 -22.23 3.26 14.88
C THR A 284 -23.64 3.78 15.07
N ASN A 285 -23.78 4.75 15.98
CA ASN A 285 -25.03 5.47 16.21
C ASN A 285 -25.24 6.64 15.24
N SER A 286 -24.28 6.94 14.39
CA SER A 286 -24.33 8.07 13.43
C SER A 286 -24.51 7.55 12.01
N ASN A 287 -25.26 8.31 11.20
CA ASN A 287 -25.32 8.08 9.76
C ASN A 287 -24.12 8.78 9.12
N ILE A 288 -23.26 8.03 8.45
CA ILE A 288 -22.02 8.50 7.86
C ILE A 288 -22.09 8.24 6.36
N GLU A 289 -21.71 9.26 5.56
CA GLU A 289 -21.63 9.14 4.10
C GLU A 289 -20.54 8.13 3.72
N THR A 290 -20.81 7.23 2.78
CA THR A 290 -19.93 6.10 2.44
C THR A 290 -19.11 6.34 1.18
N ASP A 291 -19.69 7.00 0.17
CA ASP A 291 -19.13 7.00 -1.18
C ASP A 291 -18.14 8.15 -1.43
N LYS A 292 -18.04 9.10 -0.49
CA LYS A 292 -17.25 10.31 -0.64
C LYS A 292 -15.96 10.38 0.18
N GLY A 293 -15.55 9.26 0.79
CA GLY A 293 -14.35 9.19 1.61
C GLY A 293 -14.56 9.66 3.04
N SER A 294 -15.04 8.75 3.88
CA SER A 294 -15.25 8.97 5.33
C SER A 294 -14.34 8.05 6.12
N TRP A 295 -13.36 8.65 6.79
CA TRP A 295 -12.28 7.97 7.47
C TRP A 295 -12.53 7.98 8.98
N MET A 296 -12.45 6.80 9.60
CA MET A 296 -12.75 6.64 11.02
C MET A 296 -11.48 6.65 11.85
N MET A 297 -11.44 7.53 12.84
CA MET A 297 -10.35 7.68 13.79
C MET A 297 -10.77 7.19 15.17
N ASN A 298 -9.82 6.62 15.90
CA ASN A 298 -9.98 6.39 17.32
C ASN A 298 -9.73 7.67 18.13
N ASN A 299 -9.81 7.58 19.46
CA ASN A 299 -9.57 8.70 20.38
C ASN A 299 -8.11 9.17 20.48
N ARG A 300 -7.20 8.58 19.69
CA ARG A 300 -5.79 8.99 19.54
C ARG A 300 -5.50 9.61 18.18
N GLY A 301 -6.53 9.78 17.33
CA GLY A 301 -6.32 10.25 15.97
C GLY A 301 -5.69 9.23 15.03
N GLU A 302 -5.75 7.93 15.36
CA GLU A 302 -5.25 6.86 14.49
C GLU A 302 -6.38 6.36 13.58
N LEU A 303 -6.10 6.18 12.29
CA LEU A 303 -7.05 5.63 11.31
C LEU A 303 -7.34 4.16 11.62
N ILE A 304 -8.61 3.83 11.85
CA ILE A 304 -9.05 2.48 12.21
C ILE A 304 -10.01 1.84 11.20
N GLY A 305 -10.43 2.59 10.19
CA GLY A 305 -11.33 2.08 9.16
C GLY A 305 -11.96 3.17 8.32
N TRP A 306 -12.88 2.77 7.48
CA TRP A 306 -13.65 3.67 6.62
C TRP A 306 -15.12 3.28 6.61
N ALA A 307 -15.99 4.23 6.35
CA ALA A 307 -17.42 3.97 6.19
C ALA A 307 -17.68 3.34 4.82
N SER A 308 -18.46 2.26 4.78
CA SER A 308 -18.83 1.55 3.56
C SER A 308 -20.19 0.88 3.70
N ASN A 309 -20.89 0.71 2.58
CA ASN A 309 -22.09 -0.11 2.43
C ASN A 309 -21.84 -1.38 1.59
N GLY A 310 -20.57 -1.59 1.14
CA GLY A 310 -20.22 -2.72 0.27
C GLY A 310 -20.17 -4.08 0.97
N PHE A 311 -20.13 -4.12 2.31
CA PHE A 311 -20.01 -5.36 3.10
C PHE A 311 -21.28 -5.70 3.90
N SER A 312 -22.29 -4.85 3.89
CA SER A 312 -23.53 -4.99 4.66
C SER A 312 -24.64 -4.19 4.02
N ASP A 313 -25.92 -4.58 4.27
CA ASP A 313 -27.11 -3.82 3.87
C ASP A 313 -27.25 -2.47 4.62
N ARG A 314 -26.40 -2.21 5.57
CA ARG A 314 -26.34 -0.98 6.36
C ARG A 314 -24.96 -0.37 6.29
N THR A 315 -24.86 0.93 6.45
CA THR A 315 -23.56 1.60 6.64
C THR A 315 -22.82 0.96 7.80
N ALA A 316 -21.64 0.45 7.51
CA ALA A 316 -20.72 -0.13 8.46
C ALA A 316 -19.37 0.57 8.38
N ILE A 317 -18.63 0.54 9.47
CA ILE A 317 -17.21 0.89 9.48
C ILE A 317 -16.44 -0.41 9.25
N VAL A 318 -15.71 -0.44 8.16
CA VAL A 318 -14.86 -1.58 7.79
C VAL A 318 -13.55 -1.49 8.55
N SER A 319 -13.18 -2.56 9.21
CA SER A 319 -11.95 -2.65 10.01
C SER A 319 -10.70 -2.53 9.14
N LEU A 320 -9.87 -1.53 9.40
CA LEU A 320 -8.61 -1.32 8.68
C LEU A 320 -7.65 -2.50 8.86
N SER A 321 -7.60 -3.07 10.06
CA SER A 321 -6.65 -4.16 10.40
C SER A 321 -6.83 -5.39 9.51
N ASP A 322 -8.05 -5.67 9.03
CA ASP A 322 -8.32 -6.78 8.12
C ASP A 322 -7.78 -6.54 6.70
N PHE A 323 -7.47 -5.30 6.33
CA PHE A 323 -7.07 -4.91 4.98
C PHE A 323 -5.67 -4.29 4.91
N LYS A 324 -4.90 -4.26 5.99
CA LYS A 324 -3.54 -3.69 6.00
C LYS A 324 -2.62 -4.34 4.96
N ALA A 325 -2.76 -5.66 4.72
CA ALA A 325 -2.01 -6.36 3.68
C ALA A 325 -2.36 -5.88 2.27
N ILE A 326 -3.64 -5.73 2.00
CA ILE A 326 -4.15 -5.24 0.71
C ILE A 326 -3.72 -3.79 0.49
N LEU A 327 -3.87 -2.94 1.50
CA LEU A 327 -3.44 -1.54 1.42
C LEU A 327 -1.95 -1.41 1.13
N GLU A 328 -1.10 -2.23 1.75
CA GLU A 328 0.33 -2.26 1.47
C GLU A 328 0.62 -2.61 0.01
N ARG A 329 -0.07 -3.63 -0.54
CA ARG A 329 0.04 -3.99 -1.96
C ARG A 329 -0.44 -2.85 -2.87
N MET A 330 -1.57 -2.24 -2.56
CA MET A 330 -2.10 -1.09 -3.33
C MET A 330 -1.12 0.10 -3.32
N ILE A 331 -0.54 0.43 -2.17
CA ILE A 331 0.45 1.49 -1.99
C ILE A 331 1.68 1.23 -2.86
N ASN A 332 2.15 -0.01 -2.91
CA ASN A 332 3.32 -0.40 -3.71
C ASN A 332 2.98 -0.71 -5.19
N ALA A 333 1.72 -0.56 -5.59
CA ALA A 333 1.20 -0.92 -6.91
C ALA A 333 1.38 -2.41 -7.27
N ASP A 334 1.48 -3.26 -6.24
CA ASP A 334 1.58 -4.71 -6.39
C ASP A 334 0.19 -5.33 -6.57
N ASP A 335 0.15 -6.48 -7.22
CA ASP A 335 -1.05 -7.28 -7.29
C ASP A 335 -1.21 -8.14 -6.03
N TYR A 336 -2.47 -8.36 -5.64
CA TYR A 336 -2.82 -9.20 -4.50
C TYR A 336 -3.33 -10.57 -4.98
N ALA A 337 -2.91 -11.63 -4.29
CA ALA A 337 -3.31 -12.99 -4.59
C ALA A 337 -4.84 -13.18 -4.45
N TYR A 338 -5.42 -13.94 -5.36
CA TYR A 338 -6.86 -14.18 -5.45
C TYR A 338 -7.15 -15.62 -5.81
N LEU A 339 -8.04 -16.27 -5.05
CA LEU A 339 -8.54 -17.61 -5.34
C LEU A 339 -10.04 -17.61 -5.67
N GLY A 340 -10.78 -16.66 -5.13
CA GLY A 340 -12.21 -16.52 -5.39
C GLY A 340 -13.09 -17.43 -4.54
N ILE A 341 -12.69 -17.70 -3.29
CA ILE A 341 -13.39 -18.61 -2.38
C ILE A 341 -14.04 -17.82 -1.24
N LYS A 342 -15.33 -18.02 -1.02
CA LYS A 342 -16.01 -17.59 0.20
C LYS A 342 -16.20 -18.80 1.11
N ALA A 343 -15.61 -18.76 2.29
CA ALA A 343 -15.58 -19.90 3.21
C ALA A 343 -16.01 -19.53 4.64
N SER A 344 -16.32 -20.54 5.42
CA SER A 344 -16.52 -20.42 6.87
C SER A 344 -15.71 -21.47 7.61
N ASP A 345 -15.37 -21.17 8.87
CA ASP A 345 -14.77 -22.16 9.72
C ASP A 345 -15.75 -23.33 9.89
N VAL A 346 -15.22 -24.56 9.83
CA VAL A 346 -16.00 -25.73 10.26
C VAL A 346 -16.07 -25.65 11.77
N SER A 347 -17.21 -25.21 12.30
CA SER A 347 -17.45 -25.28 13.74
C SER A 347 -17.41 -26.75 14.15
N ALA A 348 -16.56 -27.07 15.12
CA ALA A 348 -16.70 -28.34 15.81
C ALA A 348 -18.09 -28.36 16.47
N VAL A 349 -19.05 -29.02 15.83
CA VAL A 349 -20.33 -29.34 16.45
C VAL A 349 -19.99 -30.40 17.49
N GLU A 350 -20.17 -30.10 18.78
CA GLU A 350 -19.72 -30.90 19.93
C GLU A 350 -20.19 -32.35 19.92
N ASP A 351 -21.09 -32.77 19.00
CA ASP A 351 -21.72 -34.07 18.95
C ASP A 351 -21.54 -34.85 17.63
N GLU A 352 -20.78 -34.34 16.63
CA GLU A 352 -20.49 -35.06 15.39
C GLU A 352 -18.98 -35.24 15.22
N ASP A 353 -18.43 -36.32 15.73
CA ASP A 353 -17.03 -36.75 15.60
C ASP A 353 -16.59 -36.99 14.13
N ASP A 354 -17.47 -36.83 13.15
CA ASP A 354 -17.25 -37.22 11.76
C ASP A 354 -17.00 -36.01 10.79
N ILE A 355 -17.07 -34.76 11.26
CA ILE A 355 -16.82 -33.62 10.38
C ILE A 355 -15.32 -33.26 10.37
N PRO A 356 -14.65 -33.35 9.21
CA PRO A 356 -13.22 -33.05 9.12
C PRO A 356 -12.90 -31.58 9.46
N GLN A 357 -11.75 -31.35 10.07
CA GLN A 357 -11.26 -29.99 10.30
C GLN A 357 -10.87 -29.31 8.98
N GLY A 358 -11.13 -28.02 8.88
CA GLY A 358 -10.82 -27.23 7.71
C GLY A 358 -11.72 -26.00 7.57
N ILE A 359 -11.78 -25.45 6.37
CA ILE A 359 -12.70 -24.38 6.00
C ILE A 359 -13.75 -24.91 5.01
N TYR A 360 -15.01 -24.68 5.32
CA TYR A 360 -16.13 -25.06 4.48
C TYR A 360 -16.34 -24.03 3.38
N VAL A 361 -16.28 -24.47 2.13
CA VAL A 361 -16.50 -23.64 0.94
C VAL A 361 -17.99 -23.36 0.79
N MET A 362 -18.39 -22.11 0.98
CA MET A 362 -19.78 -21.65 0.84
C MET A 362 -20.09 -21.24 -0.61
N GLU A 363 -19.15 -20.56 -1.25
CA GLU A 363 -19.28 -20.02 -2.61
C GLU A 363 -17.92 -20.02 -3.30
N VAL A 364 -17.93 -20.27 -4.60
CA VAL A 364 -16.75 -20.13 -5.47
C VAL A 364 -17.11 -19.16 -6.60
N LYS A 365 -16.30 -18.14 -6.78
CA LYS A 365 -16.53 -17.11 -7.79
C LYS A 365 -16.37 -17.70 -9.19
N SER A 366 -17.40 -17.58 -10.02
CA SER A 366 -17.38 -18.07 -11.40
C SER A 366 -16.26 -17.39 -12.21
N GLY A 367 -15.45 -18.18 -12.90
CA GLY A 367 -14.29 -17.70 -13.66
C GLY A 367 -13.07 -17.36 -12.80
N GLY A 368 -13.14 -17.58 -11.47
CA GLY A 368 -11.98 -17.44 -10.59
C GLY A 368 -11.12 -18.70 -10.58
N PRO A 369 -9.86 -18.60 -10.07
CA PRO A 369 -8.90 -19.71 -10.05
C PRO A 369 -9.42 -21.00 -9.40
N ALA A 370 -10.06 -20.89 -8.24
CA ALA A 370 -10.61 -22.05 -7.56
C ALA A 370 -11.77 -22.71 -8.34
N TYR A 371 -12.58 -21.91 -9.04
CA TYR A 371 -13.66 -22.41 -9.91
C TYR A 371 -13.10 -23.20 -11.09
N GLU A 372 -12.08 -22.67 -11.75
CA GLU A 372 -11.43 -23.31 -12.90
C GLU A 372 -10.73 -24.61 -12.52
N ALA A 373 -10.15 -24.66 -11.32
CA ALA A 373 -9.54 -25.87 -10.77
C ALA A 373 -10.58 -26.93 -10.36
N GLY A 374 -11.88 -26.57 -10.24
CA GLY A 374 -12.95 -27.51 -9.93
C GLY A 374 -13.30 -27.62 -8.44
N ILE A 375 -12.89 -26.67 -7.61
CA ILE A 375 -13.39 -26.52 -6.23
C ILE A 375 -14.88 -26.15 -6.29
N GLN A 376 -15.67 -26.70 -5.40
CA GLN A 376 -17.12 -26.55 -5.39
C GLN A 376 -17.63 -26.16 -3.99
N PRO A 377 -18.77 -25.44 -3.91
CA PRO A 377 -19.49 -25.30 -2.65
C PRO A 377 -19.75 -26.67 -2.01
N GLY A 378 -19.46 -26.80 -0.72
CA GLY A 378 -19.55 -28.06 0.00
C GLY A 378 -18.23 -28.78 0.21
N ASP A 379 -17.16 -28.37 -0.44
CA ASP A 379 -15.81 -28.88 -0.16
C ASP A 379 -15.31 -28.32 1.18
N ILE A 380 -14.49 -29.10 1.89
CA ILE A 380 -13.79 -28.66 3.09
C ILE A 380 -12.29 -28.62 2.77
N ILE A 381 -11.75 -27.42 2.63
CA ILE A 381 -10.31 -27.24 2.38
C ILE A 381 -9.59 -27.40 3.71
N ASN A 382 -8.65 -28.34 3.75
CA ASN A 382 -7.87 -28.66 4.95
C ASN A 382 -6.37 -28.42 4.78
N LYS A 383 -5.88 -28.17 3.53
CA LYS A 383 -4.47 -27.95 3.28
C LYS A 383 -4.26 -27.06 2.05
N ILE A 384 -3.26 -26.16 2.12
CA ILE A 384 -2.76 -25.33 1.01
C ILE A 384 -1.24 -25.47 0.96
N GLY A 385 -0.72 -26.01 -0.15
CA GLY A 385 0.68 -26.41 -0.23
C GLY A 385 1.00 -27.45 0.84
N GLU A 386 1.97 -27.16 1.71
CA GLU A 386 2.35 -28.01 2.83
C GLU A 386 1.63 -27.64 4.16
N GLU A 387 0.91 -26.51 4.20
CA GLU A 387 0.32 -25.94 5.41
C GLU A 387 -1.10 -26.44 5.65
N GLU A 388 -1.40 -26.87 6.88
CA GLU A 388 -2.76 -27.19 7.30
C GLU A 388 -3.60 -25.94 7.49
N VAL A 389 -4.84 -25.95 7.00
CA VAL A 389 -5.81 -24.86 7.12
C VAL A 389 -6.95 -25.29 8.06
N LYS A 390 -7.08 -24.61 9.22
CA LYS A 390 -8.09 -24.89 10.24
C LYS A 390 -9.11 -23.77 10.42
N SER A 391 -8.83 -22.59 9.87
CA SER A 391 -9.71 -21.43 9.95
C SER A 391 -9.58 -20.53 8.71
N VAL A 392 -10.63 -19.76 8.43
CA VAL A 392 -10.60 -18.76 7.34
C VAL A 392 -9.54 -17.69 7.59
N PHE A 393 -9.24 -17.38 8.85
CA PHE A 393 -8.15 -16.47 9.19
C PHE A 393 -6.78 -17.02 8.76
N GLN A 394 -6.52 -18.30 9.03
CA GLN A 394 -5.27 -18.94 8.61
C GLN A 394 -5.19 -19.04 7.07
N TYR A 395 -6.31 -19.36 6.42
CA TYR A 395 -6.43 -19.30 4.96
C TYR A 395 -6.07 -17.92 4.41
N GLN A 396 -6.65 -16.85 4.97
CA GLN A 396 -6.38 -15.47 4.58
C GLN A 396 -4.91 -15.11 4.77
N SER A 397 -4.30 -15.52 5.90
CA SER A 397 -2.88 -15.29 6.18
C SER A 397 -1.97 -15.98 5.15
N LEU A 398 -2.29 -17.23 4.77
CA LEU A 398 -1.54 -17.95 3.73
C LEU A 398 -1.66 -17.27 2.37
N LEU A 399 -2.85 -16.73 2.06
CA LEU A 399 -3.07 -16.01 0.80
C LEU A 399 -2.27 -14.70 0.72
N GLU A 400 -2.03 -14.03 1.86
CA GLU A 400 -1.19 -12.82 1.93
C GLU A 400 0.26 -13.07 1.52
N ASP A 401 0.78 -14.29 1.73
CA ASP A 401 2.15 -14.69 1.38
C ASP A 401 2.28 -15.08 -0.10
N LEU A 402 1.17 -15.39 -0.77
CA LEU A 402 1.14 -15.79 -2.18
C LEU A 402 1.19 -14.57 -3.12
N ARG A 403 1.56 -14.87 -4.36
CA ARG A 403 1.54 -13.91 -5.48
C ARG A 403 0.70 -14.43 -6.62
N PRO A 404 0.14 -13.56 -7.44
CA PRO A 404 -0.43 -13.98 -8.73
C PRO A 404 0.58 -14.79 -9.54
N GLU A 405 0.09 -15.77 -10.29
CA GLU A 405 0.84 -16.75 -11.09
C GLU A 405 1.56 -17.84 -10.26
N ASP A 406 1.52 -17.81 -8.92
CA ASP A 406 2.03 -18.94 -8.13
C ASP A 406 1.20 -20.20 -8.41
N GLU A 407 1.88 -21.33 -8.60
CA GLU A 407 1.25 -22.65 -8.71
C GLU A 407 1.19 -23.30 -7.33
N ILE A 408 0.00 -23.53 -6.84
CA ILE A 408 -0.23 -24.14 -5.52
C ILE A 408 -1.10 -25.38 -5.63
N LYS A 409 -0.97 -26.27 -4.65
CA LYS A 409 -1.84 -27.42 -4.48
C LYS A 409 -2.79 -27.19 -3.31
N ILE A 410 -4.08 -27.32 -3.54
CA ILE A 410 -5.11 -27.29 -2.48
C ILE A 410 -5.66 -28.70 -2.28
N THR A 411 -5.65 -29.18 -1.05
CA THR A 411 -6.29 -30.42 -0.67
C THR A 411 -7.62 -30.11 -0.01
N ALA A 412 -8.68 -30.74 -0.51
CA ALA A 412 -10.02 -30.61 0.05
C ALA A 412 -10.70 -31.97 0.20
N LEU A 413 -11.62 -32.01 1.16
CA LEU A 413 -12.46 -33.17 1.45
C LEU A 413 -13.85 -32.91 0.89
N ARG A 414 -14.30 -33.73 -0.05
CA ARG A 414 -15.62 -33.65 -0.66
C ARG A 414 -16.52 -34.76 -0.11
N SER A 415 -17.69 -34.39 0.38
CA SER A 415 -18.65 -35.37 0.91
C SER A 415 -19.05 -36.37 -0.18
N GLY A 416 -18.81 -37.65 0.08
CA GLY A 416 -19.31 -38.79 -0.70
C GLY A 416 -20.58 -39.34 -0.09
N ARG A 417 -20.98 -40.55 -0.55
CA ARG A 417 -22.21 -41.22 -0.07
C ARG A 417 -22.07 -41.77 1.36
N ASP A 418 -20.87 -42.26 1.70
CA ASP A 418 -20.59 -42.98 2.94
C ASP A 418 -19.39 -42.39 3.70
N GLU A 419 -18.54 -41.60 3.01
CA GLU A 419 -17.30 -41.04 3.57
C GLU A 419 -16.87 -39.79 2.81
N TYR A 420 -16.01 -38.96 3.43
CA TYR A 420 -15.32 -37.86 2.74
C TYR A 420 -14.20 -38.41 1.86
N LYS A 421 -14.08 -37.87 0.64
CA LYS A 421 -13.01 -38.18 -0.30
C LYS A 421 -12.05 -37.01 -0.38
N GLU A 422 -10.78 -37.31 -0.20
CA GLU A 422 -9.73 -36.34 -0.42
C GLU A 422 -9.50 -36.11 -1.91
N ILE A 423 -9.45 -34.86 -2.31
CA ILE A 423 -9.21 -34.41 -3.68
C ILE A 423 -8.13 -33.34 -3.64
N GLU A 424 -7.16 -33.49 -4.52
CA GLU A 424 -6.10 -32.49 -4.73
C GLU A 424 -6.44 -31.66 -5.97
N PHE A 425 -6.26 -30.35 -5.86
CA PHE A 425 -6.46 -29.37 -6.94
C PHE A 425 -5.17 -28.62 -7.17
N ASP A 426 -4.67 -28.65 -8.41
CA ASP A 426 -3.56 -27.79 -8.84
C ASP A 426 -4.16 -26.45 -9.31
N ILE A 427 -3.74 -25.35 -8.71
CA ILE A 427 -4.32 -24.02 -8.93
C ILE A 427 -3.22 -23.03 -9.23
N THR A 428 -3.40 -22.25 -10.29
CA THR A 428 -2.63 -21.03 -10.53
C THR A 428 -3.34 -19.88 -9.85
N VAL A 429 -2.67 -19.21 -8.91
CA VAL A 429 -3.20 -18.08 -8.17
C VAL A 429 -3.48 -16.91 -9.11
N GLY A 430 -4.67 -16.34 -9.05
CA GLY A 430 -5.02 -15.16 -9.85
C GLY A 430 -4.63 -13.85 -9.19
N ALA A 431 -4.72 -12.78 -9.97
CA ALA A 431 -4.66 -11.42 -9.45
C ALA A 431 -6.06 -10.94 -9.06
N ARG A 432 -6.17 -10.25 -7.95
CA ARG A 432 -7.38 -9.57 -7.54
C ARG A 432 -7.51 -8.24 -8.28
N GLU A 433 -8.64 -8.02 -8.94
CA GLU A 433 -8.99 -6.79 -9.66
C GLU A 433 -9.56 -5.70 -8.74
#